data_57e5ba5d336602df1b4e9c662f478801
#
_entry.id   57e5ba5d336602df1b4e9c662f478801
#
_cell.length_a   1.000
_cell.length_b   1.000
_cell.length_c   1.000
_cell.angle_alpha   90.00
_cell.angle_beta   90.00
_cell.angle_gamma   90.00
#
_symmetry.space_group_name_H-M   'P 1'
#
loop_
_entity.id
_entity.type
_entity.pdbx_description
1 polymer ?
#
loop_
_entity_poly.entity_id
_entity_poly.type
_entity_poly.pdbx_seq_one_letter_code
_entity_poly.pdbx_strand_id
1 'polypeptide(L)'
;RHRQVIHTYARSGNSKAESAAETMRALNPFITVTVIRERLTDSNALTLLTGTDAVLDGSDNFEARYAVSAAVQQLGIPHIWAAILGFDAQLSVFWPGRGPVYEDLYPQAPAPGSVPSCSTAGIIGALAGVVGSAMAMETIKVITGSGKPLVGEVGLYSGLSGEWKYIPLLANTQALPQKNAESHSERRKEPENRVTFRNNLVFLDTVSEDSTRSDISAAELQDVISRQKVVVIDVRERVEFEAYAIDNAVNFPLTNILSRAREGSLSAKLREKIAPETNLVVIYCTGYTRSVEAAREITPLTQAPVRILSGGISSWLTV
;
A
#
# COMPACT_ATOMS: atom_id res chain seq x y z
N ARG A 1 21.38 -20.24 0.66
CA ARG A 1 20.19 -20.56 1.49
C ARG A 1 19.93 -19.56 2.59
N HIS A 2 20.93 -18.80 3.00
CA HIS A 2 20.79 -17.75 4.03
C HIS A 2 19.70 -16.69 3.72
N ARG A 3 19.27 -16.56 2.47
CA ARG A 3 18.24 -15.60 2.01
C ARG A 3 16.91 -16.25 1.59
N GLN A 4 16.83 -17.58 1.62
CA GLN A 4 15.66 -18.34 1.16
C GLN A 4 15.19 -19.29 2.26
N VAL A 5 14.61 -18.71 3.31
CA VAL A 5 14.17 -19.45 4.53
C VAL A 5 13.15 -20.55 4.26
N ILE A 6 12.43 -20.48 3.13
CA ILE A 6 11.47 -21.48 2.69
C ILE A 6 12.12 -22.80 2.27
N HIS A 7 13.44 -22.81 2.01
CA HIS A 7 14.21 -23.99 1.58
C HIS A 7 15.11 -24.49 2.71
N THR A 8 14.77 -25.63 3.30
CA THR A 8 15.56 -26.26 4.35
C THR A 8 16.81 -26.96 3.80
N TYR A 9 17.77 -27.27 4.69
CA TYR A 9 18.98 -28.04 4.32
C TYR A 9 18.63 -29.42 3.78
N ALA A 10 17.65 -30.11 4.39
CA ALA A 10 17.18 -31.43 3.99
C ALA A 10 16.66 -31.49 2.54
N ARG A 11 16.23 -30.34 1.98
CA ARG A 11 15.73 -30.22 0.59
C ARG A 11 16.80 -29.73 -0.40
N SER A 12 18.06 -29.84 -0.02
CA SER A 12 19.17 -29.48 -0.91
C SER A 12 19.20 -30.39 -2.13
N GLY A 13 19.24 -29.79 -3.33
CA GLY A 13 19.22 -30.51 -4.59
C GLY A 13 17.82 -30.67 -5.21
N ASN A 14 16.75 -30.47 -4.43
CA ASN A 14 15.39 -30.51 -4.95
C ASN A 14 15.07 -29.23 -5.75
N SER A 15 14.03 -29.32 -6.60
CA SER A 15 13.45 -28.16 -7.28
C SER A 15 13.04 -27.11 -6.22
N LYS A 16 13.40 -25.83 -6.45
CA LYS A 16 13.01 -24.73 -5.57
C LYS A 16 11.49 -24.55 -5.51
N ALA A 17 10.80 -24.71 -6.64
CA ALA A 17 9.35 -24.58 -6.72
C ALA A 17 8.65 -25.69 -5.89
N GLU A 18 9.13 -26.93 -5.98
CA GLU A 18 8.61 -28.03 -5.14
C GLU A 18 8.87 -27.80 -3.67
N SER A 19 10.09 -27.45 -3.29
CA SER A 19 10.45 -27.16 -1.91
C SER A 19 9.61 -26.02 -1.32
N ALA A 20 9.33 -25.00 -2.10
CA ALA A 20 8.44 -23.89 -1.72
C ALA A 20 7.00 -24.38 -1.51
N ALA A 21 6.47 -25.16 -2.45
CA ALA A 21 5.12 -25.69 -2.39
C ALA A 21 4.89 -26.59 -1.16
N GLU A 22 5.86 -27.42 -0.82
CA GLU A 22 5.78 -28.24 0.40
C GLU A 22 5.70 -27.38 1.66
N THR A 23 6.52 -26.33 1.74
CA THR A 23 6.48 -25.41 2.89
C THR A 23 5.17 -24.67 2.99
N MET A 24 4.63 -24.17 1.85
CA MET A 24 3.36 -23.47 1.80
C MET A 24 2.20 -24.37 2.24
N ARG A 25 2.13 -25.61 1.75
CA ARG A 25 1.11 -26.59 2.13
C ARG A 25 1.20 -26.99 3.60
N ALA A 26 2.43 -27.08 4.14
CA ALA A 26 2.64 -27.35 5.56
C ALA A 26 2.17 -26.20 6.47
N LEU A 27 2.32 -24.94 6.01
CA LEU A 27 1.84 -23.77 6.73
C LEU A 27 0.32 -23.61 6.66
N ASN A 28 -0.26 -23.86 5.48
CA ASN A 28 -1.70 -23.77 5.28
C ASN A 28 -2.19 -24.90 4.36
N PRO A 29 -2.80 -25.96 4.92
CA PRO A 29 -3.29 -27.11 4.13
C PRO A 29 -4.55 -26.81 3.29
N PHE A 30 -5.18 -25.65 3.48
CA PHE A 30 -6.39 -25.26 2.77
C PHE A 30 -6.14 -24.49 1.46
N ILE A 31 -4.88 -24.19 1.14
CA ILE A 31 -4.53 -23.54 -0.12
C ILE A 31 -4.17 -24.56 -1.21
N THR A 32 -4.53 -24.26 -2.44
CA THR A 32 -4.05 -25.02 -3.60
C THR A 32 -2.76 -24.40 -4.10
N VAL A 33 -1.67 -25.19 -4.15
CA VAL A 33 -0.38 -24.75 -4.68
C VAL A 33 -0.07 -25.56 -5.94
N THR A 34 -0.05 -24.89 -7.08
CA THR A 34 0.37 -25.47 -8.37
C THR A 34 1.84 -25.19 -8.62
N VAL A 35 2.60 -26.22 -8.89
CA VAL A 35 4.03 -26.11 -9.19
C VAL A 35 4.27 -26.15 -10.69
N ILE A 36 4.94 -25.14 -11.22
CA ILE A 36 5.39 -25.09 -12.61
C ILE A 36 6.90 -25.23 -12.63
N ARG A 37 7.41 -26.30 -13.27
CA ARG A 37 8.83 -26.63 -13.33
C ARG A 37 9.53 -26.09 -14.58
N GLU A 38 8.93 -25.09 -15.20
CA GLU A 38 9.45 -24.46 -16.40
C GLU A 38 10.11 -23.12 -16.06
N ARG A 39 11.12 -22.75 -16.82
CA ARG A 39 11.68 -21.40 -16.78
C ARG A 39 10.71 -20.47 -17.49
N LEU A 40 10.33 -19.38 -16.81
CA LEU A 40 9.53 -18.33 -17.41
C LEU A 40 10.36 -17.56 -18.44
N THR A 41 9.81 -17.42 -19.64
CA THR A 41 10.43 -16.77 -20.82
C THR A 41 9.37 -15.95 -21.55
N ASP A 42 9.77 -15.09 -22.48
CA ASP A 42 8.83 -14.32 -23.30
C ASP A 42 7.82 -15.21 -24.06
N SER A 43 8.24 -16.41 -24.47
CA SER A 43 7.38 -17.31 -25.24
C SER A 43 6.31 -18.03 -24.42
N ASN A 44 6.47 -18.21 -23.12
CA ASN A 44 5.52 -18.94 -22.26
C ASN A 44 4.87 -18.10 -21.17
N ALA A 45 5.39 -16.90 -20.88
CA ALA A 45 4.90 -16.05 -19.76
C ALA A 45 3.39 -15.77 -19.85
N LEU A 46 2.89 -15.40 -21.03
CA LEU A 46 1.46 -15.12 -21.20
C LEU A 46 0.59 -16.34 -20.87
N THR A 47 0.99 -17.52 -21.35
CA THR A 47 0.26 -18.78 -21.09
C THR A 47 0.31 -19.15 -19.60
N LEU A 48 1.48 -19.04 -18.97
CA LEU A 48 1.68 -19.39 -17.56
C LEU A 48 0.93 -18.45 -16.60
N LEU A 49 0.77 -17.19 -16.96
CA LEU A 49 0.14 -16.18 -16.12
C LEU A 49 -1.36 -15.99 -16.42
N THR A 50 -1.89 -16.61 -17.49
CA THR A 50 -3.31 -16.52 -17.82
C THR A 50 -4.18 -17.10 -16.69
N GLY A 51 -5.18 -16.31 -16.27
CA GLY A 51 -6.11 -16.68 -15.21
C GLY A 51 -5.64 -16.36 -13.78
N THR A 52 -4.49 -15.72 -13.62
CA THR A 52 -4.06 -15.21 -12.32
C THR A 52 -4.64 -13.81 -12.06
N ASP A 53 -4.89 -13.48 -10.79
CA ASP A 53 -5.41 -12.16 -10.37
C ASP A 53 -4.27 -11.14 -10.13
N ALA A 54 -3.08 -11.61 -9.81
CA ALA A 54 -1.88 -10.78 -9.57
C ALA A 54 -0.61 -11.61 -9.74
N VAL A 55 0.50 -10.96 -10.05
CA VAL A 55 1.83 -11.58 -10.16
C VAL A 55 2.78 -10.95 -9.16
N LEU A 56 3.42 -11.78 -8.32
CA LEU A 56 4.52 -11.37 -7.46
C LEU A 56 5.84 -11.77 -8.13
N ASP A 57 6.64 -10.77 -8.46
CA ASP A 57 7.92 -10.96 -9.16
C ASP A 57 9.10 -10.60 -8.27
N GLY A 58 9.74 -11.63 -7.72
CA GLY A 58 11.02 -11.55 -7.01
C GLY A 58 12.19 -12.07 -7.85
N SER A 59 12.10 -12.03 -9.17
CA SER A 59 13.17 -12.50 -10.04
C SER A 59 14.43 -11.65 -9.91
N ASP A 60 15.59 -12.28 -10.17
CA ASP A 60 16.91 -11.65 -10.05
C ASP A 60 17.56 -11.29 -11.39
N ASN A 61 16.77 -11.35 -12.48
CA ASN A 61 17.25 -11.04 -13.81
C ASN A 61 16.23 -10.22 -14.62
N PHE A 62 16.74 -9.39 -15.51
CA PHE A 62 15.92 -8.49 -16.32
C PHE A 62 15.08 -9.24 -17.37
N GLU A 63 15.57 -10.33 -17.95
CA GLU A 63 14.82 -11.13 -18.91
C GLU A 63 13.46 -11.57 -18.35
N ALA A 64 13.45 -12.16 -17.15
CA ALA A 64 12.22 -12.59 -16.51
C ALA A 64 11.29 -11.41 -16.20
N ARG A 65 11.83 -10.26 -15.74
CA ARG A 65 11.04 -9.07 -15.41
C ARG A 65 10.32 -8.49 -16.62
N TYR A 66 11.01 -8.38 -17.76
CA TYR A 66 10.39 -7.92 -19.00
C TYR A 66 9.38 -8.93 -19.55
N ALA A 67 9.67 -10.23 -19.47
CA ALA A 67 8.71 -11.26 -19.87
C ALA A 67 7.43 -11.22 -19.02
N VAL A 68 7.55 -11.05 -17.69
CA VAL A 68 6.42 -10.84 -16.81
C VAL A 68 5.68 -9.56 -17.16
N SER A 69 6.39 -8.43 -17.33
CA SER A 69 5.77 -7.14 -17.65
C SER A 69 4.99 -7.20 -18.95
N ALA A 70 5.55 -7.76 -20.00
CA ALA A 70 4.86 -7.92 -21.29
C ALA A 70 3.59 -8.78 -21.18
N ALA A 71 3.62 -9.85 -20.39
CA ALA A 71 2.47 -10.72 -20.19
C ALA A 71 1.37 -10.04 -19.35
N VAL A 72 1.72 -9.37 -18.24
CA VAL A 72 0.73 -8.68 -17.38
C VAL A 72 0.10 -7.49 -18.08
N GLN A 73 0.82 -6.82 -18.99
CA GLN A 73 0.25 -5.74 -19.82
C GLN A 73 -0.84 -6.28 -20.75
N GLN A 74 -0.66 -7.46 -21.34
CA GLN A 74 -1.68 -8.09 -22.17
C GLN A 74 -2.87 -8.60 -21.37
N LEU A 75 -2.63 -9.07 -20.13
CA LEU A 75 -3.66 -9.60 -19.24
C LEU A 75 -4.40 -8.51 -18.46
N GLY A 76 -3.85 -7.29 -18.35
CA GLY A 76 -4.42 -6.20 -17.57
C GLY A 76 -4.38 -6.43 -16.06
N ILE A 77 -3.46 -7.27 -15.56
CA ILE A 77 -3.35 -7.66 -14.15
C ILE A 77 -2.18 -6.96 -13.45
N PRO A 78 -2.25 -6.76 -12.12
CA PRO A 78 -1.19 -6.10 -11.36
C PRO A 78 0.08 -6.97 -11.24
N HIS A 79 1.23 -6.33 -11.34
CA HIS A 79 2.57 -6.87 -11.20
C HIS A 79 3.22 -6.26 -9.94
N ILE A 80 3.28 -7.01 -8.86
CA ILE A 80 3.94 -6.64 -7.62
C ILE A 80 5.40 -7.04 -7.75
N TRP A 81 6.26 -6.05 -7.96
CA TRP A 81 7.67 -6.27 -8.25
C TRP A 81 8.58 -5.76 -7.15
N ALA A 82 9.63 -6.51 -6.86
CA ALA A 82 10.72 -6.05 -6.00
C ALA A 82 12.10 -6.50 -6.51
N ALA A 83 13.11 -5.71 -6.19
CA ALA A 83 14.51 -6.02 -6.43
C ALA A 83 15.35 -5.67 -5.21
N ILE A 84 16.40 -6.47 -4.97
CA ILE A 84 17.33 -6.30 -3.85
C ILE A 84 18.75 -6.30 -4.40
N LEU A 85 19.56 -5.36 -3.94
CA LEU A 85 20.98 -5.29 -4.23
C LEU A 85 21.76 -4.81 -2.99
N GLY A 86 22.68 -5.64 -2.50
CA GLY A 86 23.45 -5.32 -1.29
C GLY A 86 22.54 -5.15 -0.06
N PHE A 87 22.47 -3.92 0.44
CA PHE A 87 21.67 -3.52 1.60
C PHE A 87 20.39 -2.76 1.20
N ASP A 88 20.16 -2.51 -0.08
CA ASP A 88 19.05 -1.69 -0.56
C ASP A 88 18.04 -2.53 -1.34
N ALA A 89 16.80 -2.06 -1.35
CA ALA A 89 15.73 -2.69 -2.10
C ALA A 89 14.81 -1.68 -2.77
N GLN A 90 14.12 -2.15 -3.80
CA GLN A 90 13.08 -1.42 -4.51
C GLN A 90 11.81 -2.26 -4.52
N LEU A 91 10.66 -1.61 -4.43
CA LEU A 91 9.34 -2.21 -4.48
C LEU A 91 8.37 -1.29 -5.21
N SER A 92 7.55 -1.84 -6.09
CA SER A 92 6.47 -1.11 -6.75
C SER A 92 5.32 -2.04 -7.15
N VAL A 93 4.16 -1.46 -7.41
CA VAL A 93 3.03 -2.14 -8.04
C VAL A 93 2.81 -1.52 -9.41
N PHE A 94 3.14 -2.26 -10.46
CA PHE A 94 2.84 -1.89 -11.83
C PHE A 94 1.45 -2.42 -12.19
N TRP A 95 0.56 -1.54 -12.66
CA TRP A 95 -0.80 -1.96 -12.99
C TRP A 95 -1.25 -1.38 -14.33
N PRO A 96 -1.18 -2.15 -15.41
CA PRO A 96 -1.56 -1.70 -16.74
C PRO A 96 -2.99 -1.14 -16.75
N GLY A 97 -3.17 0.04 -17.34
CA GLY A 97 -4.45 0.74 -17.38
C GLY A 97 -4.88 1.48 -16.11
N ARG A 98 -4.15 1.30 -14.99
CA ARG A 98 -4.39 2.02 -13.73
C ARG A 98 -3.17 2.81 -13.24
N GLY A 99 -2.01 2.58 -13.82
CA GLY A 99 -0.76 3.24 -13.44
C GLY A 99 0.39 2.82 -14.33
N PRO A 100 1.64 3.12 -13.90
CA PRO A 100 2.85 2.78 -14.63
C PRO A 100 3.02 1.28 -14.84
N VAL A 101 3.84 0.93 -15.83
CA VAL A 101 4.34 -0.42 -16.09
C VAL A 101 5.83 -0.50 -15.77
N TYR A 102 6.42 -1.69 -15.77
CA TYR A 102 7.82 -1.89 -15.42
C TYR A 102 8.78 -1.07 -16.31
N GLU A 103 8.47 -0.94 -17.59
CA GLU A 103 9.23 -0.17 -18.58
C GLU A 103 9.23 1.34 -18.32
N ASP A 104 8.27 1.87 -17.56
CA ASP A 104 8.29 3.27 -17.12
C ASP A 104 9.40 3.54 -16.10
N LEU A 105 9.79 2.52 -15.32
CA LEU A 105 10.92 2.59 -14.39
C LEU A 105 12.24 2.21 -15.08
N TYR A 106 12.22 1.19 -15.91
CA TYR A 106 13.38 0.68 -16.66
C TYR A 106 13.04 0.59 -18.15
N PRO A 107 13.17 1.69 -18.90
CA PRO A 107 12.80 1.72 -20.33
C PRO A 107 13.61 0.74 -21.20
N GLN A 108 14.81 0.41 -20.78
CA GLN A 108 15.70 -0.53 -21.45
C GLN A 108 16.44 -1.40 -20.44
N ALA A 109 16.63 -2.67 -20.77
CA ALA A 109 17.48 -3.54 -19.98
C ALA A 109 18.92 -2.98 -19.92
N PRO A 110 19.54 -2.88 -18.75
CA PRO A 110 20.95 -2.53 -18.66
C PRO A 110 21.82 -3.46 -19.49
N ALA A 111 22.90 -2.93 -20.06
CA ALA A 111 23.83 -3.73 -20.82
C ALA A 111 24.35 -4.92 -19.99
N PRO A 112 24.56 -6.10 -20.59
CA PRO A 112 25.10 -7.24 -19.85
C PRO A 112 26.39 -6.88 -19.09
N GLY A 113 26.42 -7.16 -17.79
CA GLY A 113 27.56 -6.84 -16.91
C GLY A 113 27.66 -5.41 -16.40
N SER A 114 26.77 -4.48 -16.79
CA SER A 114 26.79 -3.09 -16.31
C SER A 114 26.21 -2.94 -14.90
N VAL A 115 25.39 -3.88 -14.46
CA VAL A 115 24.83 -3.93 -13.09
C VAL A 115 25.39 -5.16 -12.37
N PRO A 116 25.92 -5.02 -11.14
CA PRO A 116 26.36 -6.17 -10.35
C PRO A 116 25.23 -7.20 -10.19
N SER A 117 25.54 -8.47 -10.40
CA SER A 117 24.56 -9.53 -10.14
C SER A 117 24.37 -9.72 -8.63
N CYS A 118 23.21 -10.26 -8.24
CA CYS A 118 22.94 -10.63 -6.85
C CYS A 118 23.96 -11.63 -6.28
N SER A 119 24.64 -12.38 -7.15
CA SER A 119 25.72 -13.30 -6.78
C SER A 119 27.03 -12.57 -6.49
N THR A 120 27.28 -11.43 -7.13
CA THR A 120 28.50 -10.63 -6.99
C THR A 120 28.38 -9.62 -5.85
N ALA A 121 27.26 -8.91 -5.76
CA ALA A 121 27.02 -7.90 -4.70
C ALA A 121 26.58 -8.52 -3.37
N GLY A 122 26.08 -9.76 -3.37
CA GLY A 122 25.49 -10.39 -2.22
C GLY A 122 24.08 -9.89 -1.90
N ILE A 123 23.37 -10.62 -1.04
CA ILE A 123 22.04 -10.25 -0.52
C ILE A 123 21.96 -10.71 0.93
N ILE A 124 21.46 -9.83 1.80
CA ILE A 124 21.21 -10.15 3.20
C ILE A 124 19.83 -10.82 3.33
N GLY A 125 19.78 -11.97 4.01
CA GLY A 125 18.53 -12.75 4.15
C GLY A 125 17.44 -11.99 4.89
N ALA A 126 17.79 -11.19 5.90
CA ALA A 126 16.83 -10.34 6.61
C ALA A 126 16.17 -9.30 5.68
N LEU A 127 16.93 -8.70 4.75
CA LEU A 127 16.39 -7.77 3.75
C LEU A 127 15.39 -8.46 2.81
N ALA A 128 15.69 -9.68 2.36
CA ALA A 128 14.76 -10.47 1.57
C ALA A 128 13.44 -10.74 2.33
N GLY A 129 13.51 -10.97 3.65
CA GLY A 129 12.33 -11.11 4.51
C GLY A 129 11.48 -9.84 4.60
N VAL A 130 12.11 -8.69 4.83
CA VAL A 130 11.42 -7.37 4.87
C VAL A 130 10.69 -7.11 3.54
N VAL A 131 11.41 -7.25 2.43
CA VAL A 131 10.87 -6.97 1.09
C VAL A 131 9.79 -7.96 0.68
N GLY A 132 9.98 -9.25 0.96
CA GLY A 132 8.97 -10.28 0.69
C GLY A 132 7.67 -10.04 1.47
N SER A 133 7.76 -9.63 2.74
CA SER A 133 6.59 -9.25 3.55
C SER A 133 5.91 -7.98 3.01
N ALA A 134 6.69 -7.01 2.56
CA ALA A 134 6.15 -5.80 1.93
C ALA A 134 5.42 -6.13 0.61
N MET A 135 5.97 -7.00 -0.25
CA MET A 135 5.29 -7.49 -1.46
C MET A 135 3.97 -8.19 -1.12
N ALA A 136 3.95 -9.02 -0.08
CA ALA A 136 2.73 -9.69 0.38
C ALA A 136 1.66 -8.67 0.82
N MET A 137 2.06 -7.62 1.54
CA MET A 137 1.13 -6.54 1.94
C MET A 137 0.58 -5.76 0.73
N GLU A 138 1.42 -5.47 -0.28
CA GLU A 138 0.95 -4.84 -1.52
C GLU A 138 -0.06 -5.74 -2.25
N THR A 139 0.21 -7.05 -2.30
CA THR A 139 -0.69 -8.03 -2.89
C THR A 139 -2.04 -8.08 -2.17
N ILE A 140 -2.04 -8.09 -0.84
CA ILE A 140 -3.26 -8.06 -0.04
C ILE A 140 -4.06 -6.79 -0.34
N LYS A 141 -3.42 -5.61 -0.38
CA LYS A 141 -4.08 -4.35 -0.72
C LYS A 141 -4.73 -4.40 -2.12
N VAL A 142 -4.00 -4.91 -3.10
CA VAL A 142 -4.49 -5.05 -4.48
C VAL A 142 -5.70 -5.99 -4.58
N ILE A 143 -5.63 -7.17 -3.96
CA ILE A 143 -6.67 -8.21 -4.07
C ILE A 143 -7.91 -7.83 -3.27
N THR A 144 -7.73 -7.25 -2.08
CA THR A 144 -8.84 -6.90 -1.19
C THR A 144 -9.44 -5.52 -1.45
N GLY A 145 -8.74 -4.67 -2.20
CA GLY A 145 -9.09 -3.26 -2.37
C GLY A 145 -8.90 -2.42 -1.10
N SER A 146 -8.17 -2.93 -0.10
CA SER A 146 -7.95 -2.25 1.18
C SER A 146 -6.68 -1.41 1.15
N GLY A 147 -6.78 -0.17 1.62
CA GLY A 147 -5.63 0.75 1.65
C GLY A 147 -5.22 1.26 0.26
N LYS A 148 -4.04 1.86 0.18
CA LYS A 148 -3.46 2.41 -1.06
C LYS A 148 -2.28 1.53 -1.49
N PRO A 149 -2.36 0.77 -2.60
CA PRO A 149 -1.21 0.07 -3.14
C PRO A 149 -0.20 1.06 -3.74
N LEU A 150 1.06 0.64 -3.87
CA LEU A 150 2.17 1.45 -4.43
C LEU A 150 2.07 1.60 -5.97
N VAL A 151 0.89 1.92 -6.47
CA VAL A 151 0.68 2.24 -7.90
C VAL A 151 1.07 3.70 -8.13
N GLY A 152 1.99 3.95 -9.05
CA GLY A 152 2.53 5.29 -9.32
C GLY A 152 3.61 5.76 -8.35
N GLU A 153 4.14 4.87 -7.54
CA GLU A 153 5.23 5.14 -6.61
C GLU A 153 6.24 3.97 -6.60
N VAL A 154 7.51 4.29 -6.40
CA VAL A 154 8.57 3.31 -6.11
C VAL A 154 9.02 3.50 -4.68
N GLY A 155 8.87 2.47 -3.85
CA GLY A 155 9.44 2.40 -2.52
C GLY A 155 10.91 1.99 -2.60
N LEU A 156 11.79 2.80 -2.04
CA LEU A 156 13.21 2.53 -1.86
C LEU A 156 13.47 2.24 -0.38
N TYR A 157 13.98 1.07 -0.08
CA TYR A 157 14.33 0.68 1.28
C TYR A 157 15.84 0.63 1.46
N SER A 158 16.34 1.30 2.49
CA SER A 158 17.74 1.17 2.91
C SER A 158 17.82 0.26 4.14
N GLY A 159 18.44 -0.90 3.98
CA GLY A 159 18.61 -1.86 5.07
C GLY A 159 19.59 -1.39 6.16
N LEU A 160 20.44 -0.38 5.88
CA LEU A 160 21.36 0.18 6.87
C LEU A 160 20.69 1.21 7.78
N SER A 161 19.77 2.02 7.26
CA SER A 161 19.01 2.99 8.05
C SER A 161 17.65 2.46 8.52
N GLY A 162 17.11 1.41 7.87
CA GLY A 162 15.76 0.90 8.13
C GLY A 162 14.65 1.77 7.56
N GLU A 163 14.97 2.72 6.67
CA GLU A 163 14.04 3.71 6.14
C GLU A 163 13.47 3.32 4.78
N TRP A 164 12.17 3.63 4.57
CA TRP A 164 11.52 3.65 3.28
C TRP A 164 11.40 5.07 2.75
N LYS A 165 11.78 5.27 1.49
CA LYS A 165 11.55 6.50 0.74
C LYS A 165 10.66 6.17 -0.45
N TYR A 166 9.65 7.00 -0.73
CA TYR A 166 8.74 6.80 -1.84
C TYR A 166 8.97 7.89 -2.89
N ILE A 167 9.20 7.46 -4.13
CA ILE A 167 9.45 8.35 -5.26
C ILE A 167 8.29 8.19 -6.25
N PRO A 168 7.63 9.28 -6.67
CA PRO A 168 6.61 9.22 -7.71
C PRO A 168 7.15 8.61 -9.01
N LEU A 169 6.36 7.73 -9.61
CA LEU A 169 6.62 7.15 -10.93
C LEU A 169 5.42 7.45 -11.83
N LEU A 170 5.67 8.14 -12.94
CA LEU A 170 4.64 8.49 -13.90
C LEU A 170 4.62 7.48 -15.06
N ALA A 171 3.42 7.13 -15.51
CA ALA A 171 3.25 6.35 -16.72
C ALA A 171 3.67 7.18 -17.95
N ASN A 172 4.46 6.60 -18.84
CA ASN A 172 4.82 7.22 -20.11
C ASN A 172 3.66 7.08 -21.10
N THR A 173 2.88 8.14 -21.26
CA THR A 173 1.69 8.17 -22.13
C THR A 173 2.00 7.98 -23.62
N GLN A 174 3.27 7.97 -24.04
CA GLN A 174 3.66 7.77 -25.44
C GLN A 174 3.84 6.30 -25.84
N ALA A 175 3.81 5.34 -24.91
CA ALA A 175 4.14 3.95 -25.16
C ALA A 175 2.93 3.01 -25.31
N LEU A 176 1.69 3.50 -25.28
CA LEU A 176 0.51 2.67 -25.49
C LEU A 176 0.18 2.60 -27.00
N PRO A 177 0.34 1.45 -27.68
CA PRO A 177 -0.35 1.24 -28.95
C PRO A 177 -1.86 1.22 -28.64
N GLN A 178 -2.59 2.21 -29.15
CA GLN A 178 -4.05 2.20 -29.19
C GLN A 178 -4.47 0.98 -30.04
N LYS A 179 -4.66 -0.17 -29.43
CA LYS A 179 -5.44 -1.25 -30.04
C LYS A 179 -6.91 -0.96 -29.72
N ASN A 180 -7.63 -0.73 -30.81
CA ASN A 180 -9.05 -0.55 -30.90
C ASN A 180 -9.81 -1.39 -29.87
N ALA A 181 -10.60 -0.70 -29.05
CA ALA A 181 -11.62 -1.31 -28.22
C ALA A 181 -12.74 -1.82 -29.13
N GLU A 182 -12.55 -2.99 -29.73
CA GLU A 182 -13.68 -3.77 -30.26
C GLU A 182 -14.20 -4.67 -29.15
N SER A 183 -15.43 -4.38 -28.83
CA SER A 183 -16.31 -5.04 -27.90
C SER A 183 -16.24 -6.57 -27.92
N HIS A 184 -15.73 -7.16 -26.85
CA HIS A 184 -16.15 -8.51 -26.47
C HIS A 184 -16.84 -8.45 -25.11
N SER A 185 -18.13 -8.09 -25.16
CA SER A 185 -19.07 -8.31 -24.08
C SER A 185 -19.55 -9.78 -24.12
N GLU A 186 -18.67 -10.71 -23.82
CA GLU A 186 -19.10 -12.04 -23.41
C GLU A 186 -19.09 -12.10 -21.88
N ARG A 187 -20.29 -12.04 -21.31
CA ARG A 187 -20.58 -12.29 -19.91
C ARG A 187 -20.03 -13.66 -19.54
N ARG A 188 -18.90 -13.70 -18.81
CA ARG A 188 -18.54 -14.91 -18.06
C ARG A 188 -19.64 -15.17 -17.04
N LYS A 189 -20.30 -16.32 -17.15
CA LYS A 189 -21.17 -16.85 -16.10
C LYS A 189 -20.33 -17.06 -14.86
N GLU A 190 -20.67 -16.35 -13.80
CA GLU A 190 -20.06 -16.53 -12.48
C GLU A 190 -20.35 -17.94 -11.97
N PRO A 191 -19.37 -18.66 -11.38
CA PRO A 191 -19.65 -19.86 -10.64
C PRO A 191 -20.39 -19.48 -9.34
N GLU A 192 -21.55 -20.09 -9.15
CA GLU A 192 -22.38 -19.99 -7.94
C GLU A 192 -21.66 -20.64 -6.76
N ASN A 193 -20.76 -19.92 -6.11
CA ASN A 193 -20.31 -20.08 -4.71
C ASN A 193 -19.21 -19.07 -4.37
N ARG A 194 -19.47 -17.81 -4.66
CA ARG A 194 -18.72 -16.73 -4.06
C ARG A 194 -19.45 -16.29 -2.79
N VAL A 195 -18.78 -16.43 -1.64
CA VAL A 195 -19.15 -15.69 -0.44
C VAL A 195 -19.01 -14.21 -0.80
N THR A 196 -20.13 -13.60 -1.11
CA THR A 196 -20.19 -12.18 -1.47
C THR A 196 -20.04 -11.40 -0.16
N PHE A 197 -18.84 -10.99 0.18
CA PHE A 197 -18.66 -9.87 1.08
C PHE A 197 -19.19 -8.64 0.34
N ARG A 198 -20.41 -8.25 0.63
CA ARG A 198 -20.92 -6.93 0.27
C ARG A 198 -20.23 -5.91 1.17
N ASN A 199 -19.02 -5.57 0.85
CA ASN A 199 -18.45 -4.32 1.32
C ASN A 199 -18.92 -3.24 0.36
N ASN A 200 -19.92 -2.47 0.77
CA ASN A 200 -20.19 -1.14 0.26
C ASN A 200 -19.05 -0.22 0.72
N LEU A 201 -17.85 -0.44 0.23
CA LEU A 201 -16.81 0.55 0.18
C LEU A 201 -17.07 1.35 -1.09
N VAL A 202 -17.85 2.42 -0.93
CA VAL A 202 -17.93 3.48 -1.91
C VAL A 202 -16.56 4.15 -1.92
N PHE A 203 -15.72 3.78 -2.87
CA PHE A 203 -14.60 4.61 -3.27
C PHE A 203 -15.18 5.86 -3.91
N LEU A 204 -15.28 6.92 -3.13
CA LEU A 204 -15.44 8.25 -3.68
C LEU A 204 -14.08 8.67 -4.23
N ASP A 205 -13.82 8.27 -5.47
CA ASP A 205 -12.89 8.93 -6.35
C ASP A 205 -13.64 10.12 -6.95
N THR A 206 -13.84 11.10 -6.12
CA THR A 206 -14.14 12.47 -6.51
C THR A 206 -13.52 13.34 -5.45
N VAL A 207 -12.40 13.95 -5.78
CA VAL A 207 -12.13 15.30 -5.34
C VAL A 207 -13.27 16.15 -5.93
N SER A 208 -14.45 16.07 -5.33
CA SER A 208 -15.38 17.16 -5.36
C SER A 208 -14.77 18.17 -4.40
N GLU A 209 -14.40 19.31 -4.93
CA GLU A 209 -14.17 20.53 -4.20
C GLU A 209 -15.43 20.81 -3.33
N ASP A 210 -15.50 20.14 -2.21
CA ASP A 210 -16.39 20.56 -1.13
C ASP A 210 -15.61 21.61 -0.36
N SER A 211 -15.91 22.87 -0.69
CA SER A 211 -15.30 24.09 -0.18
C SER A 211 -15.43 24.31 1.33
N THR A 212 -15.72 23.26 2.10
CA THR A 212 -15.90 23.30 3.56
C THR A 212 -14.88 22.48 4.35
N ARG A 213 -13.97 21.74 3.69
CA ARG A 213 -12.90 20.96 4.32
C ARG A 213 -11.54 21.40 3.81
N SER A 214 -10.97 22.43 4.40
CA SER A 214 -9.56 22.74 4.19
C SER A 214 -8.72 22.00 5.25
N ASP A 215 -7.76 21.19 4.80
CA ASP A 215 -6.70 20.69 5.67
C ASP A 215 -5.88 21.86 6.22
N ILE A 216 -5.23 21.65 7.36
CA ILE A 216 -4.36 22.64 7.97
C ILE A 216 -2.93 22.09 8.04
N SER A 217 -1.94 22.88 7.64
CA SER A 217 -0.54 22.51 7.79
C SER A 217 -0.07 22.68 9.25
N ALA A 218 1.05 22.04 9.62
CA ALA A 218 1.61 22.17 10.95
C ALA A 218 2.00 23.60 11.29
N ALA A 219 2.57 24.35 10.35
CA ALA A 219 2.91 25.76 10.53
C ALA A 219 1.68 26.64 10.73
N GLU A 220 0.62 26.44 9.93
CA GLU A 220 -0.65 27.15 10.12
C GLU A 220 -1.30 26.81 11.46
N LEU A 221 -1.24 25.56 11.89
CA LEU A 221 -1.78 25.16 13.20
C LEU A 221 -1.05 25.84 14.34
N GLN A 222 0.29 25.96 14.31
CA GLN A 222 1.06 26.69 15.32
C GLN A 222 0.63 28.16 15.40
N ASP A 223 0.45 28.81 14.25
CA ASP A 223 0.00 30.20 14.18
C ASP A 223 -1.42 30.37 14.74
N VAL A 224 -2.33 29.50 14.37
CA VAL A 224 -3.74 29.54 14.77
C VAL A 224 -3.92 29.25 16.26
N ILE A 225 -3.21 28.30 16.85
CA ILE A 225 -3.24 27.99 18.28
C ILE A 225 -2.87 29.23 19.13
N SER A 226 -1.94 30.07 18.62
CA SER A 226 -1.50 31.28 19.32
C SER A 226 -2.53 32.42 19.32
N ARG A 227 -3.51 32.39 18.40
CA ARG A 227 -4.42 33.52 18.14
C ARG A 227 -5.88 33.25 18.47
N GLN A 228 -6.29 32.00 18.55
CA GLN A 228 -7.69 31.65 18.78
C GLN A 228 -7.86 30.35 19.58
N LYS A 229 -9.07 30.10 20.08
CA LYS A 229 -9.36 28.89 20.83
C LYS A 229 -9.52 27.69 19.89
N VAL A 230 -8.51 26.83 19.86
CA VAL A 230 -8.46 25.62 19.05
C VAL A 230 -8.55 24.40 19.96
N VAL A 231 -9.36 23.43 19.59
CA VAL A 231 -9.35 22.09 20.20
C VAL A 231 -8.62 21.14 19.24
N VAL A 232 -7.51 20.60 19.69
CA VAL A 232 -6.71 19.62 18.92
C VAL A 232 -7.05 18.23 19.43
N ILE A 233 -7.54 17.35 18.56
CA ILE A 233 -7.95 15.99 18.90
C ILE A 233 -6.99 14.99 18.29
N ASP A 234 -6.33 14.21 19.15
CA ASP A 234 -5.53 13.06 18.77
C ASP A 234 -6.43 11.82 18.72
N VAL A 235 -6.58 11.24 17.53
CA VAL A 235 -7.40 10.05 17.33
C VAL A 235 -6.60 8.74 17.29
N ARG A 236 -5.33 8.81 17.68
CA ARG A 236 -4.48 7.62 17.86
C ARG A 236 -4.83 6.90 19.15
N GLU A 237 -4.38 5.67 19.25
CA GLU A 237 -4.56 4.91 20.49
C GLU A 237 -3.79 5.55 21.65
N ARG A 238 -4.25 5.28 22.88
CA ARG A 238 -3.71 5.91 24.08
C ARG A 238 -2.20 5.74 24.24
N VAL A 239 -1.67 4.59 23.88
CA VAL A 239 -0.23 4.30 23.94
C VAL A 239 0.57 5.18 23.00
N GLU A 240 0.04 5.47 21.80
CA GLU A 240 0.66 6.38 20.83
C GLU A 240 0.64 7.83 21.32
N PHE A 241 -0.45 8.24 21.98
CA PHE A 241 -0.60 9.56 22.59
C PHE A 241 0.34 9.79 23.76
N GLU A 242 0.46 8.82 24.65
CA GLU A 242 1.34 8.89 25.82
C GLU A 242 2.84 8.90 25.45
N ALA A 243 3.20 8.31 24.31
CA ALA A 243 4.57 8.34 23.81
C ALA A 243 4.97 9.73 23.30
N TYR A 244 4.08 10.40 22.58
CA TYR A 244 4.26 11.77 22.10
C TYR A 244 2.93 12.33 21.59
N ALA A 245 2.62 13.59 21.90
CA ALA A 245 1.43 14.28 21.44
C ALA A 245 1.71 15.78 21.18
N ILE A 246 0.82 16.45 20.44
CA ILE A 246 0.81 17.92 20.35
C ILE A 246 0.37 18.47 21.71
N ASP A 247 1.05 19.51 22.18
CA ASP A 247 0.75 20.14 23.46
C ASP A 247 -0.72 20.54 23.58
N ASN A 248 -1.34 20.22 24.72
CA ASN A 248 -2.76 20.45 24.99
C ASN A 248 -3.75 19.71 24.08
N ALA A 249 -3.30 18.76 23.28
CA ALA A 249 -4.20 17.90 22.52
C ALA A 249 -5.03 16.99 23.44
N VAL A 250 -6.25 16.72 23.05
CA VAL A 250 -7.16 15.80 23.74
C VAL A 250 -7.11 14.46 23.06
N ASN A 251 -6.76 13.39 23.77
CA ASN A 251 -6.81 12.05 23.19
C ASN A 251 -8.25 11.53 23.16
N PHE A 252 -8.72 11.23 21.97
CA PHE A 252 -10.01 10.62 21.73
C PHE A 252 -9.88 9.56 20.62
N PRO A 253 -9.41 8.35 20.93
CA PRO A 253 -9.09 7.31 19.98
C PRO A 253 -10.22 7.03 18.99
N LEU A 254 -9.88 6.78 17.72
CA LEU A 254 -10.86 6.47 16.68
C LEU A 254 -11.77 5.30 17.07
N THR A 255 -11.21 4.26 17.71
CA THR A 255 -11.98 3.12 18.24
C THR A 255 -13.10 3.56 19.18
N ASN A 256 -12.83 4.54 20.05
CA ASN A 256 -13.83 5.12 20.95
C ASN A 256 -14.83 6.01 20.21
N ILE A 257 -14.43 6.72 19.17
CA ILE A 257 -15.33 7.52 18.33
C ILE A 257 -16.36 6.60 17.66
N LEU A 258 -15.87 5.55 16.98
CA LEU A 258 -16.73 4.63 16.24
C LEU A 258 -17.68 3.82 17.14
N SER A 259 -17.23 3.35 18.30
CA SER A 259 -18.11 2.64 19.25
C SER A 259 -19.19 3.58 19.79
N ARG A 260 -18.84 4.79 20.20
CA ARG A 260 -19.81 5.78 20.72
C ARG A 260 -20.76 6.33 19.65
N ALA A 261 -20.32 6.42 18.42
CA ALA A 261 -21.19 6.76 17.28
C ALA A 261 -22.28 5.69 17.11
N ARG A 262 -21.90 4.40 17.16
CA ARG A 262 -22.85 3.27 17.10
C ARG A 262 -23.83 3.22 18.28
N GLU A 263 -23.37 3.60 19.46
CA GLU A 263 -24.17 3.65 20.69
C GLU A 263 -25.03 4.94 20.80
N GLY A 264 -24.87 5.91 19.88
CA GLY A 264 -25.52 7.21 19.94
C GLY A 264 -25.03 8.13 21.08
N SER A 265 -23.92 7.79 21.75
CA SER A 265 -23.36 8.53 22.88
C SER A 265 -22.22 9.49 22.51
N LEU A 266 -21.82 9.55 21.25
CA LEU A 266 -20.68 10.35 20.78
C LEU A 266 -20.87 11.85 21.01
N SER A 267 -22.07 12.38 20.72
CA SER A 267 -22.37 13.79 20.86
C SER A 267 -22.23 14.30 22.32
N ALA A 268 -22.63 13.50 23.31
CA ALA A 268 -22.48 13.85 24.71
C ALA A 268 -21.00 13.94 25.12
N LYS A 269 -20.19 12.97 24.72
CA LYS A 269 -18.76 12.96 25.01
C LYS A 269 -17.98 14.04 24.25
N LEU A 270 -18.40 14.36 23.04
CA LEU A 270 -17.78 15.43 22.27
C LEU A 270 -18.01 16.81 22.92
N ARG A 271 -19.22 17.08 23.42
CA ARG A 271 -19.53 18.32 24.14
C ARG A 271 -18.70 18.50 25.41
N GLU A 272 -18.27 17.45 26.05
CA GLU A 272 -17.35 17.48 27.19
C GLU A 272 -15.96 18.01 26.82
N LYS A 273 -15.55 17.79 25.54
CA LYS A 273 -14.22 18.12 25.03
C LYS A 273 -14.19 19.40 24.21
N ILE A 274 -15.28 19.74 23.54
CA ILE A 274 -15.38 20.92 22.66
C ILE A 274 -16.32 21.91 23.34
N ALA A 275 -15.72 22.96 23.92
CA ALA A 275 -16.50 24.01 24.53
C ALA A 275 -17.27 24.85 23.48
N PRO A 276 -18.41 25.47 23.81
CA PRO A 276 -19.20 26.25 22.85
C PRO A 276 -18.45 27.40 22.19
N GLU A 277 -17.44 27.95 22.85
CA GLU A 277 -16.59 29.04 22.35
C GLU A 277 -15.38 28.56 21.51
N THR A 278 -15.32 27.29 21.13
CA THR A 278 -14.25 26.77 20.27
C THR A 278 -14.38 27.34 18.86
N ASN A 279 -13.29 27.94 18.36
CA ASN A 279 -13.26 28.56 17.03
C ASN A 279 -12.88 27.55 15.93
N LEU A 280 -12.12 26.50 16.28
CA LEU A 280 -11.62 25.51 15.34
C LEU A 280 -11.38 24.18 16.06
N VAL A 281 -11.74 23.09 15.41
CA VAL A 281 -11.37 21.73 15.81
C VAL A 281 -10.36 21.18 14.81
N VAL A 282 -9.21 20.74 15.28
CA VAL A 282 -8.20 20.09 14.43
C VAL A 282 -8.03 18.65 14.86
N ILE A 283 -8.13 17.74 13.91
CA ILE A 283 -8.01 16.30 14.15
C ILE A 283 -6.71 15.82 13.53
N TYR A 284 -5.95 15.01 14.28
CA TYR A 284 -4.75 14.39 13.76
C TYR A 284 -4.60 12.93 14.19
N CYS A 285 -3.82 12.19 13.39
CA CYS A 285 -3.32 10.85 13.71
C CYS A 285 -1.83 10.75 13.32
N THR A 286 -1.29 9.56 13.14
CA THR A 286 0.09 9.40 12.67
C THR A 286 0.27 9.90 11.23
N GLY A 287 -0.71 9.65 10.36
CA GLY A 287 -0.72 10.09 8.96
C GLY A 287 -1.98 10.87 8.61
N TYR A 288 -2.95 10.23 7.93
CA TYR A 288 -4.16 10.93 7.45
C TYR A 288 -5.45 10.15 7.64
N THR A 289 -5.46 8.85 7.36
CA THR A 289 -6.67 8.03 7.21
C THR A 289 -7.57 8.02 8.45
N ARG A 290 -7.01 7.77 9.64
CA ARG A 290 -7.77 7.75 10.91
C ARG A 290 -8.42 9.11 11.22
N SER A 291 -7.76 10.20 10.84
CA SER A 291 -8.28 11.56 11.02
C SER A 291 -9.48 11.85 10.12
N VAL A 292 -9.45 11.37 8.87
CA VAL A 292 -10.57 11.50 7.92
C VAL A 292 -11.81 10.76 8.42
N GLU A 293 -11.63 9.54 8.91
CA GLU A 293 -12.73 8.73 9.45
C GLU A 293 -13.33 9.37 10.71
N ALA A 294 -12.47 9.83 11.61
CA ALA A 294 -12.93 10.57 12.80
C ALA A 294 -13.65 11.87 12.43
N ALA A 295 -13.17 12.63 11.45
CA ALA A 295 -13.77 13.87 11.01
C ALA A 295 -15.18 13.67 10.46
N ARG A 296 -15.46 12.57 9.79
CA ARG A 296 -16.81 12.21 9.28
C ARG A 296 -17.82 12.10 10.44
N GLU A 297 -17.41 11.51 11.55
CA GLU A 297 -18.25 11.32 12.72
C GLU A 297 -18.38 12.59 13.57
N ILE A 298 -17.33 13.40 13.63
CA ILE A 298 -17.26 14.59 14.49
C ILE A 298 -17.90 15.82 13.85
N THR A 299 -17.68 16.05 12.55
CA THR A 299 -18.17 17.26 11.85
C THR A 299 -19.66 17.52 12.04
N PRO A 300 -20.57 16.54 11.95
CA PRO A 300 -21.99 16.77 12.13
C PRO A 300 -22.39 17.14 13.58
N LEU A 301 -21.50 16.99 14.54
CA LEU A 301 -21.76 17.12 15.97
C LEU A 301 -21.23 18.42 16.57
N THR A 302 -20.52 19.26 15.80
CA THR A 302 -19.99 20.54 16.24
C THR A 302 -20.33 21.66 15.25
N GLN A 303 -20.45 22.88 15.73
CA GLN A 303 -20.60 24.07 14.89
C GLN A 303 -19.25 24.70 14.51
N ALA A 304 -18.19 24.37 15.25
CA ALA A 304 -16.86 24.80 14.90
C ALA A 304 -16.38 24.09 13.64
N PRO A 305 -15.70 24.80 12.71
CA PRO A 305 -15.09 24.16 11.54
C PRO A 305 -14.11 23.06 11.99
N VAL A 306 -14.16 21.94 11.30
CA VAL A 306 -13.29 20.78 11.55
C VAL A 306 -12.25 20.69 10.42
N ARG A 307 -10.97 20.69 10.79
CA ARG A 307 -9.85 20.55 9.86
C ARG A 307 -9.00 19.34 10.23
N ILE A 308 -8.26 18.82 9.28
CA ILE A 308 -7.33 17.69 9.47
C ILE A 308 -5.91 18.21 9.34
N LEU A 309 -5.04 17.83 10.29
CA LEU A 309 -3.62 18.15 10.21
C LEU A 309 -2.97 17.34 9.07
N SER A 310 -2.54 18.06 8.03
CA SER A 310 -1.85 17.47 6.88
C SER A 310 -0.56 16.79 7.32
N GLY A 311 -0.37 15.51 6.93
CA GLY A 311 0.78 14.71 7.35
C GLY A 311 0.74 14.24 8.81
N GLY A 312 -0.34 14.54 9.57
CA GLY A 312 -0.53 14.10 10.94
C GLY A 312 0.57 14.55 11.90
N ILE A 313 0.78 13.78 12.99
CA ILE A 313 1.80 14.09 14.01
C ILE A 313 3.22 14.15 13.41
N SER A 314 3.50 13.41 12.36
CA SER A 314 4.80 13.39 11.70
C SER A 314 5.17 14.77 11.13
N SER A 315 4.21 15.51 10.60
CA SER A 315 4.44 16.87 10.08
C SER A 315 4.66 17.90 11.20
N TRP A 316 4.04 17.69 12.36
CA TRP A 316 4.23 18.55 13.55
C TRP A 316 5.64 18.44 14.12
N LEU A 317 6.23 17.24 14.09
CA LEU A 317 7.58 16.99 14.59
C LEU A 317 8.70 17.63 13.76
N THR A 318 8.39 18.11 12.55
CA THR A 318 9.35 18.67 11.61
C THR A 318 9.33 20.20 11.53
N VAL A 319 8.43 20.86 12.26
CA VAL A 319 8.26 22.32 12.36
C VAL A 319 8.74 22.81 13.72
#